data_42a34dbfc6a66f92d3b3a7100fbd239f
#
_entry.id   42a34dbfc6a66f92d3b3a7100fbd239f
#
_cell.length_a   1.000
_cell.length_b   1.000
_cell.length_c   1.000
_cell.angle_alpha   90.00
_cell.angle_beta   90.00
_cell.angle_gamma   90.00
#
_symmetry.space_group_name_H-M   'P 1'
#
loop_
_entity.id
_entity.type
_entity.pdbx_description
1 polymer ?
#
loop_
_entity_poly.entity_id
_entity_poly.type
_entity_poly.pdbx_seq_one_letter_code
_entity_poly.pdbx_strand_id
1 'polypeptide(L)'
;MEMIEKLSLAGIVPVIKVEDAADAVPLCKALSDGGLPVAEITFRSDAAEEAIKRVHAELPDVILGAGTVLTKDQVDRAVAAGATYIVSPGLNPEIVRYCQEKNVPIVPGTANPSDIEVALSLGLKTVKFFPAEPLGGLKLIKAMAAPYGSVTFLPTGGVNEQNLNEYLAFPKIVACGGSWMVPADAVAAKDWKRIEELTRSAVNKMLGLEIRHVGVNSGSVEQAHKDAQMFSKLLGWPLDEHQNATFVGADFEVMKIPFRGTHGHIAVACNSIKRARWHMERRGFVFDDGSAIMKDGKLRAIYLKDEIAGFAVHLLQK
;
A
#
# COMPACT_ATOMS: atom_id res chain seq x y z
N MET A 1 10.97 -0.78 12.15
CA MET A 1 9.64 -1.10 11.57
C MET A 1 9.57 -2.60 11.34
N GLU A 2 8.55 -3.25 11.86
CA GLU A 2 8.35 -4.70 11.68
C GLU A 2 7.97 -5.04 10.23
N MET A 3 8.25 -6.29 9.80
CA MET A 3 8.02 -6.73 8.41
C MET A 3 6.56 -6.57 7.98
N ILE A 4 5.62 -7.00 8.80
CA ILE A 4 4.17 -6.88 8.51
C ILE A 4 3.75 -5.42 8.34
N GLU A 5 4.33 -4.52 9.13
CA GLU A 5 4.08 -3.08 8.98
C GLU A 5 4.60 -2.55 7.64
N LYS A 6 5.80 -2.96 7.21
CA LYS A 6 6.34 -2.60 5.89
C LYS A 6 5.42 -3.09 4.76
N LEU A 7 4.94 -4.33 4.82
CA LEU A 7 4.00 -4.87 3.84
C LEU A 7 2.66 -4.11 3.86
N SER A 8 2.19 -3.72 5.06
CA SER A 8 0.95 -2.94 5.21
C SER A 8 1.05 -1.55 4.59
N LEU A 9 2.20 -0.90 4.69
CA LEU A 9 2.46 0.40 4.08
C LEU A 9 2.61 0.29 2.56
N ALA A 10 3.29 -0.75 2.08
CA ALA A 10 3.37 -1.04 0.65
C ALA A 10 2.00 -1.36 0.04
N GLY A 11 1.14 -2.07 0.78
CA GLY A 11 -0.25 -2.37 0.45
C GLY A 11 -0.46 -3.45 -0.61
N ILE A 12 0.52 -3.69 -1.47
CA ILE A 12 0.52 -4.72 -2.53
C ILE A 12 1.79 -5.55 -2.41
N VAL A 13 1.65 -6.86 -2.57
CA VAL A 13 2.76 -7.81 -2.62
C VAL A 13 2.75 -8.52 -3.98
N PRO A 14 3.64 -8.15 -4.92
CA PRO A 14 3.77 -8.86 -6.19
C PRO A 14 4.23 -10.30 -5.95
N VAL A 15 3.42 -11.27 -6.41
CA VAL A 15 3.73 -12.70 -6.33
C VAL A 15 4.32 -13.16 -7.67
N ILE A 16 5.59 -13.53 -7.65
CA ILE A 16 6.40 -13.70 -8.83
C ILE A 16 6.84 -15.17 -8.96
N LYS A 17 6.73 -15.71 -10.17
CA LYS A 17 7.44 -16.90 -10.59
C LYS A 17 8.49 -16.52 -11.62
N VAL A 18 9.74 -16.83 -11.36
CA VAL A 18 10.87 -16.57 -12.27
C VAL A 18 11.36 -17.92 -12.82
N GLU A 19 11.45 -18.06 -14.13
CA GLU A 19 11.99 -19.26 -14.77
C GLU A 19 13.50 -19.18 -14.99
N ASP A 20 14.01 -17.96 -15.24
CA ASP A 20 15.44 -17.67 -15.36
C ASP A 20 15.84 -16.64 -14.29
N ALA A 21 16.80 -16.98 -13.44
CA ALA A 21 17.28 -16.10 -12.39
C ALA A 21 17.85 -14.76 -12.90
N ALA A 22 18.29 -14.72 -14.17
CA ALA A 22 18.77 -13.48 -14.80
C ALA A 22 17.66 -12.43 -14.98
N ASP A 23 16.39 -12.85 -15.04
CA ASP A 23 15.25 -11.95 -15.20
C ASP A 23 14.79 -11.32 -13.88
N ALA A 24 15.23 -11.84 -12.74
CA ALA A 24 14.75 -11.41 -11.42
C ALA A 24 15.11 -9.95 -11.10
N VAL A 25 16.34 -9.53 -11.36
CA VAL A 25 16.79 -8.17 -11.07
C VAL A 25 16.08 -7.13 -11.95
N PRO A 26 16.04 -7.26 -13.29
CA PRO A 26 15.32 -6.29 -14.11
C PRO A 26 13.81 -6.27 -13.82
N LEU A 27 13.20 -7.42 -13.50
CA LEU A 27 11.80 -7.48 -13.08
C LEU A 27 11.56 -6.72 -11.78
N CYS A 28 12.34 -7.00 -10.72
CA CYS A 28 12.20 -6.31 -9.44
C CYS A 28 12.54 -4.82 -9.54
N LYS A 29 13.48 -4.45 -10.44
CA LYS A 29 13.75 -3.05 -10.77
C LYS A 29 12.51 -2.38 -11.38
N ALA A 30 11.86 -3.02 -12.35
CA ALA A 30 10.63 -2.49 -12.96
C ALA A 30 9.49 -2.30 -11.93
N LEU A 31 9.35 -3.22 -10.97
CA LEU A 31 8.42 -3.04 -9.84
C LEU A 31 8.77 -1.82 -9.00
N SER A 32 10.06 -1.63 -8.67
CA SER A 32 10.55 -0.50 -7.89
C SER A 32 10.36 0.82 -8.63
N ASP A 33 10.67 0.88 -9.92
CA ASP A 33 10.49 2.05 -10.79
C ASP A 33 9.00 2.39 -10.96
N GLY A 34 8.12 1.39 -10.92
CA GLY A 34 6.66 1.54 -10.83
C GLY A 34 6.17 2.03 -9.47
N GLY A 35 7.05 2.16 -8.47
CA GLY A 35 6.74 2.65 -7.13
C GLY A 35 6.44 1.58 -6.09
N LEU A 36 6.72 0.31 -6.37
CA LEU A 36 6.44 -0.82 -5.48
C LEU A 36 7.69 -1.69 -5.26
N PRO A 37 8.61 -1.29 -4.37
CA PRO A 37 9.83 -2.04 -4.08
C PRO A 37 9.54 -3.25 -3.15
N VAL A 38 8.70 -4.15 -3.60
CA VAL A 38 8.29 -5.38 -2.88
C VAL A 38 8.25 -6.53 -3.88
N ALA A 39 8.72 -7.71 -3.49
CA ALA A 39 8.64 -8.92 -4.31
C ALA A 39 8.51 -10.16 -3.42
N GLU A 40 7.53 -11.03 -3.71
CA GLU A 40 7.43 -12.40 -3.20
C GLU A 40 7.86 -13.35 -4.32
N ILE A 41 9.13 -13.77 -4.34
CA ILE A 41 9.66 -14.74 -5.32
C ILE A 41 9.31 -16.15 -4.84
N THR A 42 8.59 -16.89 -5.68
CA THR A 42 8.03 -18.19 -5.28
C THR A 42 8.95 -19.36 -5.60
N PHE A 43 9.10 -20.31 -4.67
CA PHE A 43 9.82 -21.59 -4.85
C PHE A 43 9.01 -22.56 -5.74
N ARG A 44 8.53 -22.06 -6.88
CA ARG A 44 7.82 -22.84 -7.93
C ARG A 44 8.69 -23.11 -9.15
N SER A 45 9.97 -22.72 -9.09
CA SER A 45 10.98 -23.00 -10.09
C SER A 45 12.33 -23.23 -9.41
N ASP A 46 13.26 -23.87 -10.09
CA ASP A 46 14.63 -24.08 -9.61
C ASP A 46 15.43 -22.77 -9.57
N ALA A 47 15.01 -21.77 -10.31
CA ALA A 47 15.66 -20.47 -10.36
C ALA A 47 15.41 -19.59 -9.10
N ALA A 48 14.46 -19.97 -8.24
CA ALA A 48 13.97 -19.09 -7.16
C ALA A 48 15.06 -18.64 -6.18
N GLU A 49 15.91 -19.56 -5.72
CA GLU A 49 16.99 -19.26 -4.77
C GLU A 49 18.01 -18.28 -5.37
N GLU A 50 18.51 -18.57 -6.57
CA GLU A 50 19.47 -17.70 -7.25
C GLU A 50 18.83 -16.34 -7.61
N ALA A 51 17.55 -16.31 -7.96
CA ALA A 51 16.79 -15.09 -8.20
C ALA A 51 16.72 -14.20 -6.95
N ILE A 52 16.39 -14.78 -5.78
CA ILE A 52 16.36 -14.08 -4.49
C ILE A 52 17.76 -13.52 -4.18
N LYS A 53 18.80 -14.33 -4.32
CA LYS A 53 20.17 -13.93 -4.06
C LYS A 53 20.63 -12.75 -4.90
N ARG A 54 20.33 -12.75 -6.20
CA ARG A 54 20.66 -11.63 -7.10
C ARG A 54 19.90 -10.36 -6.74
N VAL A 55 18.60 -10.47 -6.52
CA VAL A 55 17.78 -9.30 -6.12
C VAL A 55 18.27 -8.73 -4.80
N HIS A 56 18.57 -9.56 -3.80
CA HIS A 56 19.12 -9.12 -2.53
C HIS A 56 20.44 -8.36 -2.68
N ALA A 57 21.34 -8.84 -3.54
CA ALA A 57 22.65 -8.24 -3.77
C ALA A 57 22.59 -6.92 -4.55
N GLU A 58 21.72 -6.84 -5.58
CA GLU A 58 21.70 -5.71 -6.51
C GLU A 58 20.63 -4.65 -6.18
N LEU A 59 19.56 -5.03 -5.45
CA LEU A 59 18.43 -4.16 -5.10
C LEU A 59 18.13 -4.21 -3.60
N PRO A 60 19.03 -3.74 -2.73
CA PRO A 60 18.92 -3.90 -1.26
C PRO A 60 17.70 -3.20 -0.65
N ASP A 61 17.10 -2.24 -1.36
CA ASP A 61 15.90 -1.52 -0.91
C ASP A 61 14.59 -2.27 -1.17
N VAL A 62 14.63 -3.38 -1.91
CA VAL A 62 13.45 -4.22 -2.17
C VAL A 62 13.09 -5.03 -0.92
N ILE A 63 11.84 -4.95 -0.50
CA ILE A 63 11.27 -5.82 0.53
C ILE A 63 11.07 -7.20 -0.10
N LEU A 64 12.04 -8.08 0.11
CA LEU A 64 12.14 -9.35 -0.60
C LEU A 64 11.67 -10.51 0.27
N GLY A 65 10.68 -11.25 -0.20
CA GLY A 65 10.16 -12.45 0.44
C GLY A 65 10.25 -13.68 -0.45
N ALA A 66 10.24 -14.86 0.18
CA ALA A 66 10.14 -16.13 -0.47
C ALA A 66 8.74 -16.73 -0.30
N GLY A 67 8.06 -16.98 -1.44
CA GLY A 67 6.73 -17.60 -1.47
C GLY A 67 6.77 -19.08 -1.80
N THR A 68 5.66 -19.77 -1.52
CA THR A 68 5.51 -21.22 -1.77
C THR A 68 6.61 -22.06 -1.09
N VAL A 69 7.00 -21.65 0.12
CA VAL A 69 7.98 -22.38 0.94
C VAL A 69 7.26 -23.49 1.71
N LEU A 70 7.65 -24.75 1.48
CA LEU A 70 6.95 -25.94 1.98
C LEU A 70 7.81 -26.80 2.92
N THR A 71 9.14 -26.60 2.92
CA THR A 71 10.08 -27.44 3.67
C THR A 71 11.07 -26.58 4.47
N LYS A 72 11.68 -27.16 5.53
CA LYS A 72 12.74 -26.51 6.31
C LYS A 72 13.95 -26.17 5.45
N ASP A 73 14.32 -27.06 4.53
CA ASP A 73 15.39 -26.82 3.55
C ASP A 73 15.12 -25.57 2.70
N GLN A 74 13.89 -25.41 2.19
CA GLN A 74 13.52 -24.20 1.45
C GLN A 74 13.56 -22.94 2.33
N VAL A 75 13.22 -23.02 3.62
CA VAL A 75 13.39 -21.90 4.55
C VAL A 75 14.85 -21.51 4.66
N ASP A 76 15.75 -22.49 4.89
CA ASP A 76 17.20 -22.21 5.02
C ASP A 76 17.78 -21.61 3.75
N ARG A 77 17.43 -22.14 2.59
CA ARG A 77 17.87 -21.65 1.27
C ARG A 77 17.34 -20.24 1.00
N ALA A 78 16.07 -19.99 1.30
CA ALA A 78 15.46 -18.67 1.12
C ALA A 78 16.14 -17.60 2.00
N VAL A 79 16.37 -17.92 3.27
CA VAL A 79 17.03 -17.00 4.23
C VAL A 79 18.48 -16.76 3.84
N ALA A 80 19.22 -17.82 3.49
CA ALA A 80 20.61 -17.72 3.03
C ALA A 80 20.74 -16.90 1.75
N ALA A 81 19.74 -16.96 0.88
CA ALA A 81 19.68 -16.15 -0.34
C ALA A 81 19.28 -14.67 -0.09
N GLY A 82 18.81 -14.33 1.12
CA GLY A 82 18.48 -12.95 1.50
C GLY A 82 16.99 -12.62 1.58
N ALA A 83 16.10 -13.62 1.57
CA ALA A 83 14.69 -13.39 1.83
C ALA A 83 14.48 -12.89 3.27
N THR A 84 13.69 -11.84 3.43
CA THR A 84 13.44 -11.18 4.72
C THR A 84 12.13 -11.61 5.37
N TYR A 85 11.28 -12.33 4.65
CA TYR A 85 10.07 -12.99 5.15
C TYR A 85 9.72 -14.21 4.29
N ILE A 86 8.96 -15.12 4.90
CA ILE A 86 8.51 -16.37 4.27
C ILE A 86 6.99 -16.33 4.09
N VAL A 87 6.52 -16.91 2.99
CA VAL A 87 5.09 -17.13 2.72
C VAL A 87 4.88 -18.57 2.27
N SER A 88 3.87 -19.22 2.82
CA SER A 88 3.47 -20.57 2.41
C SER A 88 2.00 -20.58 1.91
N PRO A 89 1.63 -21.49 1.01
CA PRO A 89 0.25 -21.58 0.51
C PRO A 89 -0.73 -22.13 1.55
N GLY A 90 -0.25 -22.91 2.50
CA GLY A 90 -1.02 -23.48 3.60
C GLY A 90 -0.29 -23.31 4.93
N LEU A 91 -0.94 -23.71 6.03
CA LEU A 91 -0.40 -23.65 7.37
C LEU A 91 0.21 -25.00 7.76
N ASN A 92 1.52 -25.06 7.83
CA ASN A 92 2.26 -26.18 8.40
C ASN A 92 2.92 -25.73 9.73
N PRO A 93 2.47 -26.27 10.90
CA PRO A 93 3.00 -25.87 12.20
C PRO A 93 4.50 -26.10 12.36
N GLU A 94 5.06 -27.10 11.73
CA GLU A 94 6.51 -27.37 11.78
C GLU A 94 7.30 -26.27 11.07
N ILE A 95 6.85 -25.83 9.90
CA ILE A 95 7.50 -24.77 9.14
C ILE A 95 7.36 -23.44 9.88
N VAL A 96 6.19 -23.15 10.49
CA VAL A 96 5.98 -21.96 11.30
C VAL A 96 6.97 -21.92 12.48
N ARG A 97 7.06 -23.00 13.27
CA ARG A 97 8.01 -23.08 14.39
C ARG A 97 9.45 -22.92 13.93
N TYR A 98 9.80 -23.58 12.82
CA TYR A 98 11.14 -23.47 12.26
C TYR A 98 11.50 -22.06 11.84
N CYS A 99 10.59 -21.33 11.20
CA CYS A 99 10.79 -19.91 10.90
C CYS A 99 10.95 -19.07 12.16
N GLN A 100 10.18 -19.37 13.22
CA GLN A 100 10.30 -18.69 14.51
C GLN A 100 11.66 -18.96 15.19
N GLU A 101 12.16 -20.19 15.16
CA GLU A 101 13.50 -20.57 15.64
C GLU A 101 14.62 -19.82 14.89
N LYS A 102 14.43 -19.59 13.59
CA LYS A 102 15.35 -18.82 12.74
C LYS A 102 15.15 -17.29 12.84
N ASN A 103 14.17 -16.82 13.62
CA ASN A 103 13.78 -15.41 13.72
C ASN A 103 13.42 -14.78 12.36
N VAL A 104 12.85 -15.55 11.43
CA VAL A 104 12.35 -15.03 10.17
C VAL A 104 10.81 -14.97 10.19
N PRO A 105 10.20 -13.82 9.86
CA PRO A 105 8.75 -13.69 9.79
C PRO A 105 8.15 -14.65 8.77
N ILE A 106 7.02 -15.29 9.12
CA ILE A 106 6.24 -16.12 8.20
C ILE A 106 4.78 -15.68 8.16
N VAL A 107 4.21 -15.68 6.95
CA VAL A 107 2.77 -15.46 6.71
C VAL A 107 2.20 -16.72 6.05
N PRO A 108 1.74 -17.71 6.86
CA PRO A 108 1.22 -18.96 6.35
C PRO A 108 -0.18 -18.82 5.79
N GLY A 109 -0.51 -19.66 4.77
CA GLY A 109 -1.82 -19.73 4.14
C GLY A 109 -2.87 -20.35 5.06
N THR A 110 -4.07 -19.77 5.07
CA THR A 110 -5.25 -20.27 5.78
C THR A 110 -6.46 -20.20 4.87
N ALA A 111 -7.44 -21.09 5.06
CA ALA A 111 -8.65 -21.15 4.26
C ALA A 111 -9.94 -21.29 5.11
N ASN A 112 -9.82 -21.56 6.40
CA ASN A 112 -10.93 -21.85 7.30
C ASN A 112 -10.62 -21.46 8.76
N PRO A 113 -11.62 -21.49 9.67
CA PRO A 113 -11.44 -21.17 11.09
C PRO A 113 -10.40 -22.04 11.82
N SER A 114 -10.34 -23.34 11.53
CA SER A 114 -9.37 -24.25 12.19
C SER A 114 -7.94 -23.85 11.88
N ASP A 115 -7.64 -23.43 10.64
CA ASP A 115 -6.31 -22.94 10.28
C ASP A 115 -5.96 -21.67 11.07
N ILE A 116 -6.94 -20.76 11.26
CA ILE A 116 -6.75 -19.52 12.04
C ILE A 116 -6.45 -19.86 13.51
N GLU A 117 -7.16 -20.81 14.11
CA GLU A 117 -6.91 -21.24 15.49
C GLU A 117 -5.54 -21.87 15.65
N VAL A 118 -5.10 -22.67 14.69
CA VAL A 118 -3.74 -23.21 14.68
C VAL A 118 -2.71 -22.07 14.57
N ALA A 119 -2.93 -21.08 13.68
CA ALA A 119 -2.04 -19.92 13.57
C ALA A 119 -1.94 -19.14 14.88
N LEU A 120 -3.09 -18.90 15.55
CA LEU A 120 -3.15 -18.22 16.83
C LEU A 120 -2.41 -19.02 17.93
N SER A 121 -2.57 -20.34 17.97
CA SER A 121 -1.82 -21.21 18.92
C SER A 121 -0.29 -21.16 18.75
N LEU A 122 0.15 -20.78 17.56
CA LEU A 122 1.55 -20.54 17.20
C LEU A 122 1.99 -19.08 17.41
N GLY A 123 1.13 -18.23 17.98
CA GLY A 123 1.41 -16.83 18.25
C GLY A 123 1.33 -15.91 17.03
N LEU A 124 0.85 -16.38 15.89
CA LEU A 124 0.72 -15.57 14.69
C LEU A 124 -0.54 -14.70 14.75
N LYS A 125 -0.42 -13.44 14.30
CA LYS A 125 -1.53 -12.49 14.19
C LYS A 125 -1.87 -12.14 12.74
N THR A 126 -0.98 -12.46 11.80
CA THR A 126 -1.19 -12.20 10.38
C THR A 126 -1.09 -13.51 9.62
N VAL A 127 -2.09 -13.78 8.78
CA VAL A 127 -2.18 -14.98 7.96
C VAL A 127 -2.46 -14.61 6.50
N LYS A 128 -1.94 -15.39 5.57
CA LYS A 128 -2.35 -15.34 4.18
C LYS A 128 -3.71 -16.02 4.05
N PHE A 129 -4.63 -15.41 3.30
CA PHE A 129 -5.88 -16.06 2.92
C PHE A 129 -5.77 -16.48 1.45
N PHE A 130 -5.76 -17.81 1.20
CA PHE A 130 -5.45 -18.35 -0.12
C PHE A 130 -6.19 -19.67 -0.42
N PRO A 131 -6.71 -19.84 -1.67
CA PRO A 131 -6.87 -18.83 -2.72
C PRO A 131 -8.08 -17.92 -2.46
N ALA A 132 -7.89 -16.58 -2.43
CA ALA A 132 -8.87 -15.67 -1.87
C ALA A 132 -10.22 -15.66 -2.62
N GLU A 133 -10.24 -15.29 -3.90
CA GLU A 133 -11.49 -15.19 -4.67
C GLU A 133 -12.21 -16.54 -4.84
N PRO A 134 -11.52 -17.65 -5.18
CA PRO A 134 -12.18 -18.95 -5.29
C PRO A 134 -12.86 -19.43 -4.01
N LEU A 135 -12.37 -19.01 -2.83
CA LEU A 135 -12.98 -19.36 -1.53
C LEU A 135 -14.14 -18.46 -1.11
N GLY A 136 -14.40 -17.37 -1.83
CA GLY A 136 -15.50 -16.43 -1.51
C GLY A 136 -15.02 -15.03 -1.14
N GLY A 137 -13.75 -14.72 -1.34
CA GLY A 137 -13.18 -13.38 -1.33
C GLY A 137 -13.36 -12.63 -0.02
N LEU A 138 -13.54 -11.33 -0.14
CA LEU A 138 -13.68 -10.43 1.01
C LEU A 138 -14.89 -10.77 1.89
N LYS A 139 -15.96 -11.32 1.30
CA LYS A 139 -17.16 -11.73 2.06
C LYS A 139 -16.82 -12.81 3.08
N LEU A 140 -16.08 -13.84 2.66
CA LEU A 140 -15.65 -14.90 3.58
C LEU A 140 -14.64 -14.41 4.61
N ILE A 141 -13.67 -13.58 4.21
CA ILE A 141 -12.71 -12.98 5.15
C ILE A 141 -13.44 -12.19 6.25
N LYS A 142 -14.44 -11.36 5.91
CA LYS A 142 -15.23 -10.60 6.89
C LYS A 142 -15.94 -11.53 7.88
N ALA A 143 -16.53 -12.61 7.39
CA ALA A 143 -17.21 -13.58 8.23
C ALA A 143 -16.24 -14.30 9.18
N MET A 144 -15.07 -14.73 8.68
CA MET A 144 -14.03 -15.35 9.51
C MET A 144 -13.37 -14.36 10.48
N ALA A 145 -13.18 -13.11 10.09
CA ALA A 145 -12.57 -12.10 10.96
C ALA A 145 -13.42 -11.71 12.17
N ALA A 146 -14.74 -11.95 12.12
CA ALA A 146 -15.66 -11.56 13.18
C ALA A 146 -15.33 -12.19 14.55
N PRO A 147 -15.14 -13.52 14.66
CA PRO A 147 -14.74 -14.15 15.93
C PRO A 147 -13.27 -13.93 16.32
N TYR A 148 -12.39 -13.54 15.38
CA TYR A 148 -10.94 -13.42 15.61
C TYR A 148 -10.48 -11.96 15.59
N GLY A 149 -10.77 -11.22 16.67
CA GLY A 149 -10.56 -9.77 16.76
C GLY A 149 -9.09 -9.31 16.53
N SER A 150 -8.10 -10.15 16.84
CA SER A 150 -6.66 -9.82 16.72
C SER A 150 -6.04 -10.24 15.38
N VAL A 151 -6.73 -11.04 14.55
CA VAL A 151 -6.19 -11.58 13.31
C VAL A 151 -6.31 -10.58 12.17
N THR A 152 -5.27 -10.48 11.37
CA THR A 152 -5.21 -9.72 10.12
C THR A 152 -4.86 -10.63 8.96
N PHE A 153 -5.23 -10.22 7.74
CA PHE A 153 -5.16 -11.07 6.57
C PHE A 153 -4.35 -10.43 5.44
N LEU A 154 -3.67 -11.29 4.68
CA LEU A 154 -3.04 -11.00 3.40
C LEU A 154 -3.72 -11.87 2.33
N PRO A 155 -4.86 -11.41 1.74
CA PRO A 155 -5.53 -12.15 0.68
C PRO A 155 -4.64 -12.26 -0.56
N THR A 156 -4.61 -13.47 -1.15
CA THR A 156 -3.86 -13.77 -2.37
C THR A 156 -4.65 -14.76 -3.23
N GLY A 157 -4.63 -14.57 -4.54
CA GLY A 157 -5.35 -15.43 -5.49
C GLY A 157 -6.68 -14.82 -5.93
N GLY A 158 -6.68 -14.27 -7.14
CA GLY A 158 -7.82 -13.57 -7.74
C GLY A 158 -7.93 -12.09 -7.39
N VAL A 159 -7.08 -11.56 -6.48
CA VAL A 159 -6.98 -10.12 -6.28
C VAL A 159 -6.37 -9.47 -7.52
N ASN A 160 -6.95 -8.35 -7.93
CA ASN A 160 -6.58 -7.60 -9.13
C ASN A 160 -6.88 -6.11 -8.95
N GLU A 161 -6.64 -5.30 -9.99
CA GLU A 161 -6.83 -3.85 -9.92
C GLU A 161 -8.28 -3.43 -9.63
N GLN A 162 -9.27 -4.22 -10.06
CA GLN A 162 -10.69 -3.90 -9.90
C GLN A 162 -11.16 -4.07 -8.45
N ASN A 163 -10.71 -5.14 -7.76
CA ASN A 163 -11.16 -5.45 -6.39
C ASN A 163 -10.18 -5.02 -5.29
N LEU A 164 -8.96 -4.56 -5.65
CA LEU A 164 -7.89 -4.20 -4.71
C LEU A 164 -8.36 -3.25 -3.60
N ASN A 165 -9.01 -2.14 -3.97
CA ASN A 165 -9.41 -1.11 -3.00
C ASN A 165 -10.53 -1.56 -2.09
N GLU A 166 -11.41 -2.46 -2.55
CA GLU A 166 -12.45 -3.07 -1.73
C GLU A 166 -11.82 -3.91 -0.60
N TYR A 167 -10.81 -4.72 -0.94
CA TYR A 167 -10.03 -5.44 0.07
C TYR A 167 -9.32 -4.50 1.03
N LEU A 168 -8.54 -3.55 0.53
CA LEU A 168 -7.72 -2.65 1.35
C LEU A 168 -8.52 -1.68 2.22
N ALA A 169 -9.80 -1.45 1.91
CA ALA A 169 -10.72 -0.69 2.75
C ALA A 169 -11.13 -1.45 4.02
N PHE A 170 -11.01 -2.77 4.05
CA PHE A 170 -11.33 -3.54 5.26
C PHE A 170 -10.15 -3.50 6.24
N PRO A 171 -10.34 -2.98 7.48
CA PRO A 171 -9.24 -2.71 8.41
C PRO A 171 -8.39 -3.91 8.82
N LYS A 172 -8.90 -5.14 8.59
CA LYS A 172 -8.18 -6.39 8.86
C LYS A 172 -7.28 -6.84 7.71
N ILE A 173 -7.27 -6.15 6.58
CA ILE A 173 -6.38 -6.46 5.46
C ILE A 173 -5.11 -5.62 5.60
N VAL A 174 -3.97 -6.30 5.76
CA VAL A 174 -2.66 -5.65 5.86
C VAL A 174 -2.12 -5.26 4.48
N ALA A 175 -2.17 -6.17 3.53
CA ALA A 175 -1.77 -5.99 2.13
C ALA A 175 -2.49 -7.02 1.27
N CYS A 176 -2.43 -6.88 -0.05
CA CYS A 176 -2.97 -7.83 -1.02
C CYS A 176 -1.87 -8.44 -1.86
N GLY A 177 -1.80 -9.78 -1.91
CA GLY A 177 -0.91 -10.50 -2.81
C GLY A 177 -1.54 -10.69 -4.18
N GLY A 178 -0.78 -10.44 -5.26
CA GLY A 178 -1.28 -10.62 -6.61
C GLY A 178 -0.20 -10.62 -7.67
N SER A 179 -0.56 -11.02 -8.89
CA SER A 179 0.37 -11.11 -10.01
C SER A 179 -0.07 -10.31 -11.26
N TRP A 180 -1.13 -9.52 -11.16
CA TRP A 180 -1.66 -8.78 -12.33
C TRP A 180 -0.69 -7.75 -12.89
N MET A 181 0.25 -7.22 -12.07
CA MET A 181 1.30 -6.30 -12.51
C MET A 181 2.51 -7.01 -13.12
N VAL A 182 2.60 -8.33 -12.98
CA VAL A 182 3.66 -9.19 -13.53
C VAL A 182 3.06 -10.32 -14.38
N PRO A 183 2.28 -10.02 -15.45
CA PRO A 183 1.63 -11.04 -16.25
C PRO A 183 2.69 -11.90 -16.96
N ALA A 184 2.41 -13.20 -17.08
CA ALA A 184 3.38 -14.17 -17.55
C ALA A 184 3.90 -13.87 -18.97
N ASP A 185 3.06 -13.34 -19.84
CA ASP A 185 3.43 -12.92 -21.20
C ASP A 185 4.43 -11.76 -21.22
N ALA A 186 4.26 -10.77 -20.33
CA ALA A 186 5.21 -9.66 -20.21
C ALA A 186 6.57 -10.12 -19.62
N VAL A 187 6.54 -11.02 -18.63
CA VAL A 187 7.76 -11.61 -18.07
C VAL A 187 8.50 -12.42 -19.13
N ALA A 188 7.79 -13.29 -19.88
CA ALA A 188 8.39 -14.11 -20.94
C ALA A 188 8.95 -13.25 -22.09
N ALA A 189 8.32 -12.13 -22.41
CA ALA A 189 8.78 -11.17 -23.41
C ALA A 189 9.87 -10.23 -22.88
N LYS A 190 10.21 -10.29 -21.59
CA LYS A 190 11.11 -9.34 -20.89
C LYS A 190 10.68 -7.88 -21.09
N ASP A 191 9.37 -7.65 -21.14
CA ASP A 191 8.77 -6.31 -21.28
C ASP A 191 8.69 -5.61 -19.91
N TRP A 192 9.86 -5.22 -19.43
CA TRP A 192 10.01 -4.57 -18.12
C TRP A 192 9.32 -3.22 -18.06
N LYS A 193 9.22 -2.52 -19.19
CA LYS A 193 8.49 -1.26 -19.26
C LYS A 193 6.99 -1.45 -19.00
N ARG A 194 6.39 -2.45 -19.60
CA ARG A 194 4.98 -2.80 -19.34
C ARG A 194 4.76 -3.18 -17.88
N ILE A 195 5.69 -3.92 -17.27
CA ILE A 195 5.63 -4.27 -15.83
C ILE A 195 5.70 -3.01 -14.97
N GLU A 196 6.59 -2.07 -15.28
CA GLU A 196 6.66 -0.77 -14.60
C GLU A 196 5.33 0.00 -14.70
N GLU A 197 4.76 0.09 -15.90
CA GLU A 197 3.49 0.80 -16.15
C GLU A 197 2.31 0.15 -15.40
N LEU A 198 2.19 -1.17 -15.44
CA LEU A 198 1.18 -1.93 -14.70
C LEU A 198 1.32 -1.74 -13.18
N THR A 199 2.55 -1.76 -12.69
CA THR A 199 2.85 -1.54 -11.27
C THR A 199 2.48 -0.11 -10.86
N ARG A 200 2.83 0.88 -11.67
CA ARG A 200 2.47 2.29 -11.44
C ARG A 200 0.94 2.48 -11.42
N SER A 201 0.22 1.82 -12.34
CA SER A 201 -1.24 1.80 -12.34
C SER A 201 -1.80 1.22 -11.06
N ALA A 202 -1.29 0.06 -10.63
CA ALA A 202 -1.72 -0.60 -9.39
C ALA A 202 -1.49 0.29 -8.15
N VAL A 203 -0.33 0.94 -8.04
CA VAL A 203 -0.01 1.87 -6.96
C VAL A 203 -0.92 3.10 -6.99
N ASN A 204 -1.12 3.71 -8.16
CA ASN A 204 -2.00 4.87 -8.30
C ASN A 204 -3.45 4.52 -7.94
N LYS A 205 -3.94 3.35 -8.37
CA LYS A 205 -5.27 2.83 -8.01
C LYS A 205 -5.40 2.64 -6.50
N MET A 206 -4.40 2.04 -5.87
CA MET A 206 -4.37 1.82 -4.43
C MET A 206 -4.40 3.13 -3.65
N LEU A 207 -3.59 4.10 -4.04
CA LEU A 207 -3.51 5.39 -3.35
C LEU A 207 -4.76 6.24 -3.60
N GLY A 208 -5.35 6.17 -4.79
CA GLY A 208 -6.57 6.90 -5.16
C GLY A 208 -6.43 8.40 -4.97
N LEU A 209 -5.28 8.96 -5.37
CA LEU A 209 -5.01 10.40 -5.22
C LEU A 209 -5.92 11.21 -6.13
N GLU A 210 -6.55 12.24 -5.56
CA GLU A 210 -7.38 13.20 -6.28
C GLU A 210 -7.33 14.56 -5.61
N ILE A 211 -7.40 15.64 -6.37
CA ILE A 211 -7.53 16.98 -5.81
C ILE A 211 -8.91 17.09 -5.17
N ARG A 212 -8.96 17.43 -3.89
CA ARG A 212 -10.22 17.58 -3.13
C ARG A 212 -10.71 19.01 -3.13
N HIS A 213 -9.81 19.96 -2.86
CA HIS A 213 -10.08 21.40 -2.95
C HIS A 213 -8.77 22.18 -3.09
N VAL A 214 -8.92 23.42 -3.52
CA VAL A 214 -7.86 24.43 -3.53
C VAL A 214 -8.23 25.53 -2.56
N GLY A 215 -7.40 25.71 -1.54
CA GLY A 215 -7.52 26.83 -0.61
C GLY A 215 -6.80 28.05 -1.19
N VAL A 216 -7.45 29.19 -1.14
CA VAL A 216 -6.93 30.47 -1.65
C VAL A 216 -6.81 31.47 -0.51
N ASN A 217 -5.62 32.02 -0.28
CA ASN A 217 -5.38 33.06 0.72
C ASN A 217 -5.71 34.45 0.13
N SER A 218 -6.77 35.09 0.64
CA SER A 218 -7.27 36.38 0.12
C SER A 218 -6.80 37.63 0.89
N GLY A 219 -5.93 37.47 1.87
CA GLY A 219 -5.30 38.59 2.57
C GLY A 219 -6.18 39.31 3.62
N SER A 220 -7.50 39.37 3.45
CA SER A 220 -8.45 39.92 4.43
C SER A 220 -9.84 39.29 4.32
N VAL A 221 -10.64 39.38 5.37
CA VAL A 221 -12.03 38.89 5.40
C VAL A 221 -12.88 39.51 4.28
N GLU A 222 -12.72 40.81 4.07
CA GLU A 222 -13.48 41.56 3.04
C GLU A 222 -13.08 41.10 1.63
N GLN A 223 -11.77 40.93 1.39
CA GLN A 223 -11.28 40.44 0.11
C GLN A 223 -11.72 38.99 -0.13
N ALA A 224 -11.65 38.13 0.89
CA ALA A 224 -12.11 36.74 0.79
C ALA A 224 -13.59 36.64 0.38
N HIS A 225 -14.42 37.52 0.93
CA HIS A 225 -15.84 37.55 0.55
C HIS A 225 -16.03 37.97 -0.91
N LYS A 226 -15.30 38.98 -1.40
CA LYS A 226 -15.32 39.38 -2.82
C LYS A 226 -14.84 38.27 -3.73
N ASP A 227 -13.72 37.64 -3.38
CA ASP A 227 -13.14 36.56 -4.17
C ASP A 227 -14.08 35.34 -4.26
N ALA A 228 -14.67 34.94 -3.14
CA ALA A 228 -15.66 33.86 -3.10
C ALA A 228 -16.90 34.19 -3.95
N GLN A 229 -17.41 35.41 -3.90
CA GLN A 229 -18.51 35.86 -4.77
C GLN A 229 -18.12 35.81 -6.26
N MET A 230 -16.88 36.20 -6.61
CA MET A 230 -16.41 36.18 -7.99
C MET A 230 -16.29 34.72 -8.50
N PHE A 231 -15.75 33.80 -7.71
CA PHE A 231 -15.71 32.36 -8.04
C PHE A 231 -17.12 31.80 -8.18
N SER A 232 -18.02 32.12 -7.25
CA SER A 232 -19.42 31.68 -7.32
C SER A 232 -20.13 32.18 -8.58
N LYS A 233 -19.94 33.47 -8.94
CA LYS A 233 -20.49 34.04 -10.15
C LYS A 233 -19.91 33.41 -11.44
N LEU A 234 -18.59 33.16 -11.44
CA LEU A 234 -17.90 32.55 -12.58
C LEU A 234 -18.38 31.12 -12.85
N LEU A 235 -18.53 30.31 -11.78
CA LEU A 235 -18.78 28.86 -11.86
C LEU A 235 -20.27 28.52 -11.71
N GLY A 236 -21.10 29.45 -11.21
CA GLY A 236 -22.50 29.17 -10.88
C GLY A 236 -22.66 28.28 -9.63
N TRP A 237 -21.64 28.19 -8.79
CA TRP A 237 -21.63 27.32 -7.61
C TRP A 237 -22.10 28.04 -6.35
N PRO A 238 -22.74 27.32 -5.39
CA PRO A 238 -23.21 27.91 -4.16
C PRO A 238 -22.05 28.29 -3.23
N LEU A 239 -22.28 29.31 -2.40
CA LEU A 239 -21.40 29.67 -1.30
C LEU A 239 -21.82 28.92 -0.03
N ASP A 240 -20.82 28.41 0.70
CA ASP A 240 -21.01 27.83 2.04
C ASP A 240 -20.07 28.52 3.01
N GLU A 241 -20.64 29.31 3.90
CA GLU A 241 -19.94 30.18 4.81
C GLU A 241 -19.51 29.45 6.08
N HIS A 242 -18.19 29.46 6.36
CA HIS A 242 -17.60 28.95 7.59
C HIS A 242 -16.86 30.06 8.35
N GLN A 243 -16.48 29.79 9.58
CA GLN A 243 -15.80 30.75 10.45
C GLN A 243 -14.51 31.31 9.81
N ASN A 244 -13.65 30.41 9.27
CA ASN A 244 -12.31 30.77 8.79
C ASN A 244 -12.19 30.80 7.25
N ALA A 245 -13.22 30.37 6.53
CA ALA A 245 -13.23 30.28 5.08
C ALA A 245 -14.64 30.33 4.52
N THR A 246 -14.77 30.66 3.23
CA THR A 246 -16.00 30.49 2.45
C THR A 246 -15.72 29.44 1.38
N PHE A 247 -16.48 28.35 1.37
CA PHE A 247 -16.40 27.38 0.28
C PHE A 247 -17.24 27.85 -0.92
N VAL A 248 -16.69 27.64 -2.12
CA VAL A 248 -17.41 27.81 -3.39
C VAL A 248 -17.54 26.42 -4.00
N GLY A 249 -18.74 25.86 -3.94
CA GLY A 249 -18.94 24.44 -4.18
C GLY A 249 -18.17 23.60 -3.16
N ALA A 250 -17.57 22.50 -3.63
CA ALA A 250 -16.73 21.63 -2.80
C ALA A 250 -15.22 21.79 -3.09
N ASP A 251 -14.88 22.64 -4.06
CA ASP A 251 -13.56 22.61 -4.73
C ASP A 251 -12.70 23.83 -4.41
N PHE A 252 -13.29 24.97 -4.05
CA PHE A 252 -12.53 26.15 -3.61
C PHE A 252 -12.85 26.50 -2.16
N GLU A 253 -11.79 26.68 -1.35
CA GLU A 253 -11.85 27.15 0.02
C GLU A 253 -11.18 28.55 0.09
N VAL A 254 -11.98 29.60 0.07
CA VAL A 254 -11.45 30.97 0.12
C VAL A 254 -11.24 31.37 1.58
N MET A 255 -9.96 31.48 1.95
CA MET A 255 -9.53 31.71 3.34
C MET A 255 -9.77 33.17 3.75
N LYS A 256 -10.57 33.38 4.80
CA LYS A 256 -10.81 34.71 5.45
C LYS A 256 -9.61 35.21 6.23
N ILE A 257 -8.82 34.28 6.73
CA ILE A 257 -7.55 34.51 7.42
C ILE A 257 -6.53 33.63 6.69
N PRO A 258 -5.43 34.23 6.18
CA PRO A 258 -4.38 33.45 5.52
C PRO A 258 -3.92 32.29 6.41
N PHE A 259 -3.83 31.12 5.81
CA PHE A 259 -3.38 29.89 6.47
C PHE A 259 -2.04 29.45 5.86
N ARG A 260 -1.77 28.16 5.83
CA ARG A 260 -0.52 27.61 5.26
C ARG A 260 -0.43 27.90 3.76
N GLY A 261 0.80 28.07 3.29
CA GLY A 261 1.17 28.37 1.91
C GLY A 261 1.13 29.87 1.57
N THR A 262 2.02 30.31 0.72
CA THR A 262 2.09 31.70 0.24
C THR A 262 0.81 32.10 -0.49
N HIS A 263 0.30 31.23 -1.36
CA HIS A 263 -0.92 31.47 -2.14
C HIS A 263 -2.14 30.75 -1.57
N GLY A 264 -1.94 29.83 -0.62
CA GLY A 264 -2.96 28.98 -0.05
C GLY A 264 -2.53 27.53 -0.02
N HIS A 265 -3.49 26.59 -0.14
CA HIS A 265 -3.19 25.17 -0.02
C HIS A 265 -3.90 24.32 -1.08
N ILE A 266 -3.36 23.13 -1.32
CA ILE A 266 -3.98 22.11 -2.17
C ILE A 266 -4.22 20.87 -1.32
N ALA A 267 -5.48 20.47 -1.19
CA ALA A 267 -5.88 19.24 -0.53
C ALA A 267 -5.90 18.08 -1.53
N VAL A 268 -5.09 17.07 -1.27
CA VAL A 268 -5.04 15.83 -2.05
C VAL A 268 -5.67 14.71 -1.24
N ALA A 269 -6.89 14.30 -1.61
CA ALA A 269 -7.54 13.16 -0.98
C ALA A 269 -6.87 11.86 -1.38
N CYS A 270 -6.83 10.89 -0.45
CA CYS A 270 -6.26 9.57 -0.68
C CYS A 270 -7.01 8.49 0.11
N ASN A 271 -6.93 7.25 -0.36
CA ASN A 271 -7.59 6.10 0.27
C ASN A 271 -6.97 5.73 1.64
N SER A 272 -5.67 6.04 1.85
CA SER A 272 -4.98 5.83 3.12
C SER A 272 -3.80 6.79 3.22
N ILE A 273 -3.86 7.74 4.16
CA ILE A 273 -2.76 8.68 4.41
C ILE A 273 -1.47 7.93 4.76
N LYS A 274 -1.54 6.86 5.56
CA LYS A 274 -0.35 6.08 5.94
C LYS A 274 0.37 5.50 4.72
N ARG A 275 -0.37 4.88 3.80
CA ARG A 275 0.18 4.33 2.54
C ARG A 275 0.65 5.44 1.62
N ALA A 276 -0.16 6.49 1.41
CA ALA A 276 0.20 7.62 0.57
C ALA A 276 1.48 8.30 1.06
N ARG A 277 1.59 8.57 2.36
CA ARG A 277 2.80 9.12 2.99
C ARG A 277 4.03 8.24 2.71
N TRP A 278 3.95 6.93 2.97
CA TRP A 278 5.06 6.00 2.76
C TRP A 278 5.54 5.99 1.29
N HIS A 279 4.61 5.98 0.34
CA HIS A 279 4.94 6.02 -1.09
C HIS A 279 5.52 7.38 -1.50
N MET A 280 5.03 8.50 -0.94
CA MET A 280 5.54 9.84 -1.24
C MET A 280 6.92 10.08 -0.60
N GLU A 281 7.15 9.63 0.63
CA GLU A 281 8.48 9.71 1.27
C GLU A 281 9.54 8.99 0.44
N ARG A 282 9.22 7.86 -0.17
CA ARG A 282 10.11 7.15 -1.11
C ARG A 282 10.34 7.90 -2.43
N ARG A 283 9.48 8.85 -2.78
CA ARG A 283 9.66 9.77 -3.90
C ARG A 283 10.41 11.05 -3.49
N GLY A 284 10.90 11.14 -2.25
CA GLY A 284 11.67 12.26 -1.72
C GLY A 284 10.86 13.38 -1.08
N PHE A 285 9.54 13.22 -0.91
CA PHE A 285 8.73 14.19 -0.17
C PHE A 285 8.89 14.04 1.34
N VAL A 286 8.90 15.16 2.05
CA VAL A 286 8.99 15.21 3.51
C VAL A 286 7.69 15.76 4.07
N PHE A 287 7.17 15.16 5.13
CA PHE A 287 5.95 15.60 5.82
C PHE A 287 6.29 16.36 7.11
N ASP A 288 5.45 17.35 7.44
CA ASP A 288 5.47 18.07 8.71
C ASP A 288 4.59 17.34 9.73
N ASP A 289 5.21 16.54 10.61
CA ASP A 289 4.48 15.78 11.63
C ASP A 289 3.71 16.69 12.61
N GLY A 290 4.17 17.92 12.83
CA GLY A 290 3.48 18.92 13.64
C GLY A 290 2.16 19.42 13.02
N SER A 291 1.96 19.16 11.72
CA SER A 291 0.74 19.53 11.00
C SER A 291 -0.36 18.47 11.04
N ALA A 292 -0.12 17.33 11.69
CA ALA A 292 -1.06 16.21 11.71
C ALA A 292 -2.39 16.60 12.37
N ILE A 293 -3.48 16.47 11.61
CA ILE A 293 -4.85 16.69 12.12
C ILE A 293 -5.45 15.31 12.45
N MET A 294 -5.76 15.13 13.74
CA MET A 294 -6.38 13.92 14.26
C MET A 294 -7.87 14.15 14.51
N LYS A 295 -8.70 13.16 14.13
CA LYS A 295 -10.13 13.13 14.49
C LYS A 295 -10.51 11.70 14.90
N ASP A 296 -11.11 11.54 16.07
CA ASP A 296 -11.49 10.24 16.65
C ASP A 296 -10.32 9.24 16.68
N GLY A 297 -9.11 9.72 17.05
CA GLY A 297 -7.89 8.93 17.11
C GLY A 297 -7.31 8.51 15.75
N LYS A 298 -7.85 9.03 14.64
CA LYS A 298 -7.40 8.71 13.26
C LYS A 298 -6.81 9.95 12.59
N LEU A 299 -5.71 9.75 11.86
CA LEU A 299 -5.10 10.80 11.05
C LEU A 299 -6.04 11.18 9.90
N ARG A 300 -6.40 12.47 9.84
CA ARG A 300 -7.32 13.02 8.84
C ARG A 300 -6.64 13.86 7.79
N ALA A 301 -5.60 14.59 8.18
CA ALA A 301 -4.79 15.36 7.24
C ALA A 301 -3.36 15.48 7.75
N ILE A 302 -2.42 15.69 6.82
CA ILE A 302 -1.02 15.98 7.10
C ILE A 302 -0.42 16.75 5.93
N TYR A 303 0.36 17.80 6.22
CA TYR A 303 0.98 18.65 5.22
C TYR A 303 2.37 18.16 4.83
N LEU A 304 2.77 18.40 3.57
CA LEU A 304 4.16 18.41 3.18
C LEU A 304 4.89 19.54 3.92
N LYS A 305 6.18 19.33 4.18
CA LYS A 305 7.03 20.34 4.82
C LYS A 305 7.24 21.56 3.93
N ASP A 306 7.48 21.32 2.65
CA ASP A 306 7.79 22.33 1.65
C ASP A 306 6.58 22.66 0.78
N GLU A 307 6.47 23.93 0.38
CA GLU A 307 5.46 24.37 -0.57
C GLU A 307 5.81 23.92 -2.00
N ILE A 308 4.79 23.72 -2.82
CA ILE A 308 4.92 23.52 -4.25
C ILE A 308 4.29 24.72 -4.95
N ALA A 309 5.08 25.48 -5.70
CA ALA A 309 4.63 26.70 -6.41
C ALA A 309 3.88 27.70 -5.50
N GLY A 310 4.32 27.85 -4.24
CA GLY A 310 3.68 28.73 -3.27
C GLY A 310 2.41 28.18 -2.62
N PHE A 311 2.06 26.94 -2.88
CA PHE A 311 0.95 26.25 -2.20
C PHE A 311 1.47 25.24 -1.17
N ALA A 312 0.91 25.29 0.03
CA ALA A 312 1.04 24.19 0.98
C ALA A 312 0.21 23.01 0.50
N VAL A 313 0.81 21.83 0.39
CA VAL A 313 0.10 20.63 -0.07
C VAL A 313 -0.14 19.70 1.10
N HIS A 314 -1.35 19.18 1.24
CA HIS A 314 -1.65 18.21 2.28
C HIS A 314 -2.42 17.00 1.77
N LEU A 315 -2.17 15.85 2.42
CA LEU A 315 -2.99 14.66 2.25
C LEU A 315 -4.25 14.76 3.10
N LEU A 316 -5.36 14.30 2.55
CA LEU A 316 -6.65 14.23 3.23
C LEU A 316 -7.20 12.80 3.12
N GLN A 317 -7.60 12.21 4.27
CA GLN A 317 -8.21 10.89 4.30
C GLN A 317 -9.63 10.94 3.70
N LYS A 318 -9.91 10.11 2.70
CA LYS A 318 -11.28 9.87 2.18
C LYS A 318 -12.19 9.25 3.22
#